data_23c9c21b9c03868a8635dccf059d3353
#
_entry.id   23c9c21b9c03868a8635dccf059d3353
#
_cell.length_a   1.000
_cell.length_b   1.000
_cell.length_c   1.000
_cell.angle_alpha   90.00
_cell.angle_beta   90.00
_cell.angle_gamma   90.00
#
_symmetry.space_group_name_H-M   'P 1'
#
loop_
_entity.id
_entity.type
_entity.pdbx_description
1 polymer ?
#
loop_
_entity_poly.entity_id
_entity_poly.type
_entity_poly.pdbx_seq_one_letter_code
_entity_poly.pdbx_strand_id
1 'polypeptide(L)'
;VCSSDLVLADPAGSILADYLDNGHIGEAGSWLVEGIGEDFVPPLSDFDQVRHAYRIGDAEAFTTARDLLRKEGVLAGSSTGTLLAAALHYCRAQTEPKRVVTFVCDSGNKYLSKMYNDHWMLEQSLLSKPQHGDLRDLIAYRHDEGAAVSAAPDDTLAIVHARMRLYDISQLPVLEGDRVVGLIDEWDLLNAVQADAAHFSLPAGSAMTKQVHTLQKEAGYDELQATFNHGHVAVVLDGERFLGLITRTDVLNAWRQKLR
;
A
#
# COMPACT_ATOMS: atom_id res chain seq x y z
N VAL A 1 3.90 8.78 46.28
CA VAL A 1 4.66 8.83 45.03
C VAL A 1 4.31 7.56 44.28
N CYS A 2 3.50 7.67 43.26
CA CYS A 2 3.32 6.56 42.31
C CYS A 2 4.66 6.37 41.58
N SER A 3 5.38 5.30 41.88
CA SER A 3 6.51 4.89 41.04
C SER A 3 5.97 4.25 39.79
N SER A 4 5.69 5.09 38.77
CA SER A 4 5.38 4.60 37.45
C SER A 4 6.68 4.48 36.67
N ASP A 5 6.96 3.32 36.10
CA ASP A 5 8.04 3.16 35.15
C ASP A 5 7.57 3.78 33.83
N LEU A 6 8.29 4.76 33.31
CA LEU A 6 8.10 5.25 31.96
C LEU A 6 8.88 4.38 30.98
N VAL A 7 8.23 4.08 29.87
CA VAL A 7 8.81 3.32 28.77
C VAL A 7 8.78 4.20 27.51
N LEU A 8 9.94 4.37 26.88
CA LEU A 8 10.07 5.06 25.61
C LEU A 8 9.71 4.08 24.47
N ALA A 9 8.75 4.47 23.67
CA ALA A 9 8.45 3.83 22.39
C ALA A 9 9.04 4.69 21.27
N ASP A 10 10.05 4.19 20.58
CA ASP A 10 10.82 4.96 19.63
C ASP A 10 10.82 4.26 18.25
N PRO A 11 10.54 4.98 17.13
CA PRO A 11 10.67 4.39 15.81
C PRO A 11 12.11 3.98 15.54
N ALA A 12 12.30 2.84 14.89
CA ALA A 12 13.60 2.44 14.41
C ALA A 12 14.12 3.49 13.42
N GLY A 13 15.29 4.06 13.70
CA GLY A 13 15.85 5.20 12.95
C GLY A 13 15.84 6.52 13.73
N SER A 14 14.98 6.68 14.74
CA SER A 14 15.07 7.79 15.71
C SER A 14 16.29 7.65 16.62
N ILE A 15 16.81 8.76 17.12
CA ILE A 15 18.01 8.77 17.99
C ILE A 15 17.70 8.65 19.48
N LEU A 16 16.43 8.76 19.89
CA LEU A 16 16.10 8.94 21.30
C LEU A 16 16.39 7.69 22.15
N ALA A 17 16.11 6.50 21.63
CA ALA A 17 16.41 5.26 22.32
C ALA A 17 17.93 5.03 22.43
N ASP A 18 18.71 5.40 21.40
CA ASP A 18 20.18 5.32 21.43
C ASP A 18 20.77 6.34 22.42
N TYR A 19 20.20 7.53 22.48
CA TYR A 19 20.58 8.55 23.44
C TYR A 19 20.32 8.08 24.89
N LEU A 20 19.16 7.45 25.15
CA LEU A 20 18.84 6.89 26.47
C LEU A 20 19.85 5.83 26.89
N ASP A 21 20.21 4.92 25.97
CA ASP A 21 21.09 3.77 26.25
C ASP A 21 22.56 4.20 26.41
N ASN A 22 23.02 5.17 25.62
CA ASN A 22 24.46 5.47 25.44
C ASN A 22 24.86 6.88 25.91
N GLY A 23 23.92 7.78 26.16
CA GLY A 23 24.17 9.16 26.58
C GLY A 23 24.72 10.09 25.49
N HIS A 24 24.75 9.65 24.22
CA HIS A 24 25.20 10.48 23.10
C HIS A 24 24.28 10.34 21.89
N ILE A 25 24.22 11.39 21.07
CA ILE A 25 23.40 11.46 19.87
C ILE A 25 24.09 10.63 18.77
N GLY A 26 23.39 9.62 18.27
CA GLY A 26 23.78 8.84 17.12
C GLY A 26 23.37 9.47 15.78
N GLU A 27 23.61 8.77 14.68
CA GLU A 27 23.08 9.18 13.37
C GLU A 27 21.61 8.80 13.24
N ALA A 28 20.78 9.77 12.85
CA ALA A 28 19.39 9.51 12.57
C ALA A 28 19.21 8.74 11.26
N GLY A 29 18.38 7.73 11.27
CA GLY A 29 17.92 7.01 10.09
C GLY A 29 16.66 7.63 9.49
N SER A 30 15.85 6.81 8.82
CA SER A 30 14.55 7.19 8.30
C SER A 30 13.47 6.23 8.79
N TRP A 31 12.27 6.74 8.99
CA TRP A 31 11.10 5.96 9.35
C TRP A 31 9.85 6.54 8.67
N LEU A 32 8.79 5.74 8.58
CA LEU A 32 7.52 6.10 7.94
C LEU A 32 6.41 6.44 8.94
N VAL A 33 6.59 6.10 10.22
CA VAL A 33 5.65 6.47 11.28
C VAL A 33 5.65 7.98 11.48
N GLU A 34 4.46 8.59 11.52
CA GLU A 34 4.30 10.03 11.64
C GLU A 34 4.06 10.47 13.10
N GLY A 35 4.60 11.65 13.46
CA GLY A 35 4.32 12.32 14.74
C GLY A 35 5.05 11.78 15.96
N ILE A 36 6.07 10.95 15.77
CA ILE A 36 6.90 10.35 16.81
C ILE A 36 8.30 10.06 16.25
N GLY A 37 9.29 10.03 17.12
CA GLY A 37 10.69 9.89 16.74
C GLY A 37 11.34 11.25 16.44
N GLU A 38 12.64 11.39 16.72
CA GLU A 38 13.37 12.62 16.54
C GLU A 38 14.80 12.35 16.05
N ASP A 39 15.38 13.34 15.37
CA ASP A 39 16.79 13.39 14.97
C ASP A 39 17.64 14.31 15.92
N PHE A 40 17.01 14.84 16.95
CA PHE A 40 17.63 15.64 18.02
C PHE A 40 16.99 15.28 19.37
N VAL A 41 17.64 15.68 20.47
CA VAL A 41 17.07 15.54 21.82
C VAL A 41 16.26 16.79 22.15
N PRO A 42 14.91 16.69 22.28
CA PRO A 42 14.09 17.83 22.61
C PRO A 42 14.51 18.46 23.96
N PRO A 43 14.65 19.79 24.06
CA PRO A 43 15.12 20.44 25.29
C PRO A 43 14.25 20.22 26.53
N LEU A 44 12.98 19.85 26.33
CA LEU A 44 12.04 19.58 27.43
C LEU A 44 11.97 18.09 27.79
N SER A 45 12.78 17.23 27.17
CA SER A 45 12.80 15.80 27.46
C SER A 45 13.50 15.53 28.80
N ASP A 46 12.83 14.82 29.68
CA ASP A 46 13.37 14.32 30.95
C ASP A 46 13.51 12.79 30.85
N PHE A 47 14.71 12.32 30.53
CA PHE A 47 15.00 10.88 30.39
C PHE A 47 15.30 10.18 31.71
N ASP A 48 15.48 10.92 32.83
CA ASP A 48 15.76 10.34 34.13
C ASP A 48 14.63 9.43 34.64
N GLN A 49 13.41 9.69 34.17
CA GLN A 49 12.22 8.92 34.51
C GLN A 49 12.01 7.68 33.60
N VAL A 50 12.73 7.60 32.49
CA VAL A 50 12.57 6.51 31.50
C VAL A 50 13.42 5.30 31.91
N ARG A 51 12.78 4.14 32.04
CA ARG A 51 13.43 2.91 32.51
C ARG A 51 13.79 1.95 31.38
N HIS A 52 13.04 1.98 30.30
CA HIS A 52 13.22 1.10 29.14
C HIS A 52 12.93 1.87 27.86
N ALA A 53 13.61 1.50 26.79
CA ALA A 53 13.30 1.95 25.44
C ALA A 53 13.06 0.73 24.53
N TYR A 54 12.06 0.84 23.64
CA TYR A 54 11.81 -0.13 22.60
C TYR A 54 11.89 0.57 21.25
N ARG A 55 12.75 0.04 20.37
CA ARG A 55 12.87 0.46 18.97
C ARG A 55 11.90 -0.35 18.16
N ILE A 56 10.90 0.31 17.58
CA ILE A 56 9.80 -0.33 16.85
C ILE A 56 9.95 0.02 15.37
N GLY A 57 10.10 -0.99 14.52
CA GLY A 57 10.14 -0.80 13.08
C GLY A 57 8.78 -0.47 12.48
N ASP A 58 8.76 0.21 11.31
CA ASP A 58 7.53 0.63 10.63
C ASP A 58 6.57 -0.53 10.36
N ALA A 59 7.09 -1.68 9.90
CA ALA A 59 6.28 -2.86 9.62
C ALA A 59 5.53 -3.35 10.87
N GLU A 60 6.20 -3.38 12.02
CA GLU A 60 5.60 -3.78 13.28
C GLU A 60 4.59 -2.73 13.76
N ALA A 61 4.94 -1.45 13.73
CA ALA A 61 4.06 -0.36 14.12
C ALA A 61 2.75 -0.38 13.32
N PHE A 62 2.84 -0.46 12.00
CA PHE A 62 1.65 -0.43 11.13
C PHE A 62 0.82 -1.71 11.26
N THR A 63 1.45 -2.86 11.36
CA THR A 63 0.74 -4.13 11.59
C THR A 63 0.02 -4.12 12.93
N THR A 64 0.65 -3.59 13.98
CA THR A 64 0.05 -3.48 15.32
C THR A 64 -1.15 -2.53 15.32
N ALA A 65 -1.08 -1.38 14.64
CA ALA A 65 -2.23 -0.48 14.51
C ALA A 65 -3.39 -1.11 13.72
N ARG A 66 -3.08 -1.85 12.65
CA ARG A 66 -4.08 -2.60 11.86
C ARG A 66 -4.73 -3.73 12.69
N ASP A 67 -3.95 -4.40 13.53
CA ASP A 67 -4.45 -5.41 14.45
C ASP A 67 -5.34 -4.81 15.54
N LEU A 68 -5.02 -3.62 16.04
CA LEU A 68 -5.85 -2.88 16.98
C LEU A 68 -7.24 -2.59 16.36
N LEU A 69 -7.27 -2.15 15.10
CA LEU A 69 -8.55 -1.96 14.39
C LEU A 69 -9.30 -3.28 14.25
N ARG A 70 -8.61 -4.34 13.82
CA ARG A 70 -9.23 -5.63 13.49
C ARG A 70 -9.75 -6.37 14.71
N LYS A 71 -9.03 -6.29 15.84
CA LYS A 71 -9.33 -7.05 17.07
C LYS A 71 -10.19 -6.27 18.06
N GLU A 72 -9.99 -4.94 18.13
CA GLU A 72 -10.59 -4.09 19.17
C GLU A 72 -11.51 -2.99 18.58
N GLY A 73 -11.57 -2.85 17.25
CA GLY A 73 -12.42 -1.84 16.60
C GLY A 73 -11.89 -0.40 16.73
N VAL A 74 -10.62 -0.20 17.12
CA VAL A 74 -10.03 1.13 17.33
C VAL A 74 -9.25 1.54 16.10
N LEU A 75 -9.76 2.52 15.35
CA LEU A 75 -9.09 3.12 14.19
C LEU A 75 -8.11 4.21 14.66
N ALA A 76 -6.84 3.87 14.75
CA ALA A 76 -5.78 4.71 15.32
C ALA A 76 -4.72 5.09 14.26
N GLY A 77 -3.94 6.15 14.53
CA GLY A 77 -2.82 6.57 13.70
C GLY A 77 -1.56 5.73 13.87
N SER A 78 -0.56 6.03 13.05
CA SER A 78 0.70 5.26 12.96
C SER A 78 1.49 5.25 14.27
N SER A 79 1.60 6.39 14.94
CA SER A 79 2.29 6.51 16.24
C SER A 79 1.66 5.64 17.33
N THR A 80 0.32 5.47 17.30
CA THR A 80 -0.36 4.53 18.22
C THR A 80 0.13 3.10 18.02
N GLY A 81 0.41 2.70 16.78
CA GLY A 81 0.98 1.38 16.48
C GLY A 81 2.34 1.18 17.16
N THR A 82 3.22 2.18 17.10
CA THR A 82 4.52 2.17 17.78
C THR A 82 4.36 2.06 19.29
N LEU A 83 3.51 2.90 19.88
CA LEU A 83 3.24 2.90 21.32
C LEU A 83 2.65 1.58 21.79
N LEU A 84 1.70 1.02 21.05
CA LEU A 84 1.07 -0.25 21.40
C LEU A 84 2.04 -1.43 21.26
N ALA A 85 2.86 -1.44 20.19
CA ALA A 85 3.89 -2.46 20.02
C ALA A 85 4.86 -2.47 21.20
N ALA A 86 5.38 -1.30 21.59
CA ALA A 86 6.24 -1.16 22.76
C ALA A 86 5.55 -1.63 24.05
N ALA A 87 4.28 -1.25 24.25
CA ALA A 87 3.51 -1.70 25.41
C ALA A 87 3.33 -3.23 25.44
N LEU A 88 3.10 -3.85 24.27
CA LEU A 88 3.00 -5.31 24.14
C LEU A 88 4.34 -6.00 24.41
N HIS A 89 5.47 -5.44 23.94
CA HIS A 89 6.81 -5.94 24.29
C HIS A 89 7.04 -5.89 25.79
N TYR A 90 6.73 -4.75 26.41
CA TYR A 90 6.86 -4.61 27.86
C TYR A 90 6.00 -5.64 28.60
N CYS A 91 4.72 -5.78 28.24
CA CYS A 91 3.82 -6.74 28.88
C CYS A 91 4.32 -8.18 28.77
N ARG A 92 4.83 -8.58 27.61
CA ARG A 92 5.33 -9.94 27.37
C ARG A 92 6.59 -10.26 28.18
N ALA A 93 7.36 -9.25 28.54
CA ALA A 93 8.58 -9.39 29.35
C ALA A 93 8.28 -9.49 30.85
N GLN A 94 7.03 -9.24 31.30
CA GLN A 94 6.69 -9.31 32.73
C GLN A 94 6.35 -10.72 33.16
N THR A 95 6.81 -11.09 34.36
CA THR A 95 6.46 -12.35 35.03
C THR A 95 5.30 -12.19 36.01
N GLU A 96 5.03 -10.95 36.44
CA GLU A 96 3.97 -10.60 37.38
C GLU A 96 2.96 -9.68 36.71
N PRO A 97 1.67 -9.73 37.14
CA PRO A 97 0.65 -8.83 36.60
C PRO A 97 1.02 -7.35 36.75
N LYS A 98 0.95 -6.59 35.64
CA LYS A 98 1.22 -5.15 35.63
C LYS A 98 0.02 -4.40 35.02
N ARG A 99 -0.17 -3.15 35.45
CA ARG A 99 -1.07 -2.22 34.79
C ARG A 99 -0.25 -1.36 33.87
N VAL A 100 -0.46 -1.52 32.57
CA VAL A 100 0.22 -0.74 31.52
C VAL A 100 -0.78 0.19 30.88
N VAL A 101 -0.39 1.45 30.69
CA VAL A 101 -1.20 2.48 30.05
C VAL A 101 -0.42 2.99 28.83
N THR A 102 -1.09 3.10 27.71
CA THR A 102 -0.58 3.70 26.48
C THR A 102 -1.62 4.63 25.86
N PHE A 103 -1.29 5.33 24.77
CA PHE A 103 -2.14 6.35 24.18
C PHE A 103 -2.60 5.95 22.79
N VAL A 104 -3.84 6.34 22.44
CA VAL A 104 -4.31 6.46 21.07
C VAL A 104 -4.15 7.93 20.70
N CYS A 105 -3.03 8.27 20.02
CA CYS A 105 -2.60 9.64 19.83
C CYS A 105 -3.48 10.43 18.87
N ASP A 106 -3.92 9.76 17.77
CA ASP A 106 -4.80 10.36 16.78
C ASP A 106 -5.63 9.30 16.05
N SER A 107 -6.58 9.78 15.23
CA SER A 107 -7.46 8.91 14.43
C SER A 107 -6.74 8.40 13.19
N GLY A 108 -6.99 7.15 12.82
CA GLY A 108 -6.53 6.51 11.59
C GLY A 108 -7.07 7.11 10.29
N ASN A 109 -8.03 8.03 10.34
CA ASN A 109 -8.64 8.64 9.14
C ASN A 109 -7.61 9.30 8.21
N LYS A 110 -6.52 9.84 8.76
CA LYS A 110 -5.42 10.44 7.97
C LYS A 110 -4.56 9.41 7.23
N TYR A 111 -4.70 8.14 7.58
CA TYR A 111 -3.81 7.05 7.14
C TYR A 111 -4.53 6.00 6.29
N LEU A 112 -5.77 6.28 5.86
CA LEU A 112 -6.57 5.35 5.04
C LEU A 112 -5.92 5.04 3.69
N SER A 113 -5.23 6.01 3.09
CA SER A 113 -4.46 5.82 1.85
C SER A 113 -3.03 5.32 2.05
N LYS A 114 -2.58 5.17 3.30
CA LYS A 114 -1.24 4.71 3.68
C LYS A 114 -1.32 3.36 4.39
N MET A 115 -1.08 3.30 5.70
CA MET A 115 -0.98 2.05 6.45
C MET A 115 -2.27 1.20 6.48
N TYR A 116 -3.44 1.75 6.15
CA TYR A 116 -4.69 1.00 6.00
C TYR A 116 -4.99 0.60 4.55
N ASN A 117 -4.12 0.95 3.61
CA ASN A 117 -4.17 0.54 2.22
C ASN A 117 -3.12 -0.54 1.97
N ASP A 118 -3.55 -1.77 1.64
CA ASP A 118 -2.64 -2.89 1.39
C ASP A 118 -1.69 -2.63 0.23
N HIS A 119 -2.15 -1.92 -0.80
CA HIS A 119 -1.30 -1.58 -1.94
C HIS A 119 -0.13 -0.68 -1.53
N TRP A 120 -0.40 0.38 -0.77
CA TRP A 120 0.64 1.24 -0.22
C TRP A 120 1.60 0.47 0.70
N MET A 121 1.08 -0.41 1.57
CA MET A 121 1.90 -1.26 2.45
C MET A 121 2.84 -2.18 1.65
N LEU A 122 2.36 -2.72 0.52
CA LEU A 122 3.15 -3.54 -0.39
C LEU A 122 4.22 -2.72 -1.12
N GLU A 123 3.88 -1.52 -1.61
CA GLU A 123 4.84 -0.60 -2.24
C GLU A 123 5.98 -0.19 -1.29
N GLN A 124 5.66 -0.05 0.01
CA GLN A 124 6.67 0.24 1.04
C GLN A 124 7.41 -1.02 1.53
N SER A 125 7.12 -2.20 0.97
CA SER A 125 7.70 -3.50 1.40
C SER A 125 7.38 -3.85 2.87
N LEU A 126 6.26 -3.36 3.39
CA LEU A 126 5.79 -3.57 4.76
C LEU A 126 4.82 -4.76 4.88
N LEU A 127 4.32 -5.23 3.75
CA LEU A 127 3.61 -6.51 3.61
C LEU A 127 4.32 -7.35 2.55
N SER A 128 4.28 -8.66 2.70
CA SER A 128 4.71 -9.60 1.68
C SER A 128 3.50 -10.19 0.96
N LYS A 129 3.54 -10.23 -0.37
CA LYS A 129 2.61 -11.05 -1.16
C LYS A 129 3.14 -12.47 -1.28
N PRO A 130 2.25 -13.48 -1.36
CA PRO A 130 2.66 -14.81 -1.81
C PRO A 130 3.33 -14.69 -3.19
N GLN A 131 4.54 -15.21 -3.32
CA GLN A 131 5.24 -15.25 -4.60
C GLN A 131 4.82 -16.50 -5.36
N HIS A 132 4.46 -16.33 -6.64
CA HIS A 132 4.04 -17.39 -7.53
C HIS A 132 5.17 -17.83 -8.48
N GLY A 133 6.18 -16.95 -8.65
CA GLY A 133 7.31 -17.17 -9.56
C GLY A 133 6.98 -16.91 -11.02
N ASP A 134 5.91 -16.19 -11.32
CA ASP A 134 5.44 -15.88 -12.67
C ASP A 134 4.93 -14.41 -12.76
N LEU A 135 4.29 -14.03 -13.89
CA LEU A 135 3.83 -12.66 -14.13
C LEU A 135 2.81 -12.15 -13.10
N ARG A 136 2.15 -13.05 -12.34
CA ARG A 136 1.24 -12.62 -11.25
C ARG A 136 1.94 -11.78 -10.20
N ASP A 137 3.23 -12.01 -9.99
CA ASP A 137 4.02 -11.26 -8.99
C ASP A 137 4.25 -9.80 -9.40
N LEU A 138 4.06 -9.48 -10.68
CA LEU A 138 4.18 -8.12 -11.22
C LEU A 138 2.83 -7.38 -11.30
N ILE A 139 1.70 -8.08 -11.13
CA ILE A 139 0.37 -7.45 -11.20
C ILE A 139 0.13 -6.67 -9.88
N ALA A 140 -0.02 -5.35 -10.00
CA ALA A 140 -0.31 -4.49 -8.86
C ALA A 140 -1.73 -4.72 -8.32
N TYR A 141 -2.73 -4.74 -9.21
CA TYR A 141 -4.15 -4.88 -8.88
C TYR A 141 -4.70 -6.17 -9.50
N ARG A 142 -4.80 -7.22 -8.72
CA ARG A 142 -5.25 -8.52 -9.19
C ARG A 142 -6.76 -8.62 -9.24
N HIS A 143 -7.28 -9.21 -10.34
CA HIS A 143 -8.71 -9.39 -10.55
C HIS A 143 -9.31 -10.46 -9.60
N ASP A 144 -8.61 -11.53 -9.38
CA ASP A 144 -9.02 -12.61 -8.48
C ASP A 144 -9.04 -12.19 -6.99
N GLU A 145 -8.38 -11.09 -6.65
CA GLU A 145 -8.43 -10.43 -5.32
C GLU A 145 -9.51 -9.34 -5.26
N GLY A 146 -10.25 -9.10 -6.34
CA GLY A 146 -11.24 -8.01 -6.43
C GLY A 146 -10.62 -6.62 -6.48
N ALA A 147 -9.32 -6.50 -6.76
CA ALA A 147 -8.59 -5.23 -6.76
C ALA A 147 -8.56 -4.56 -8.13
N ALA A 148 -8.70 -5.31 -9.23
CA ALA A 148 -8.65 -4.75 -10.57
C ALA A 148 -9.91 -3.93 -10.87
N VAL A 149 -9.70 -2.69 -11.32
CA VAL A 149 -10.78 -1.83 -11.83
C VAL A 149 -11.03 -2.16 -13.29
N SER A 150 -12.28 -2.44 -13.66
CA SER A 150 -12.68 -2.82 -15.01
C SER A 150 -13.97 -2.11 -15.43
N ALA A 151 -14.33 -2.23 -16.70
CA ALA A 151 -15.62 -1.83 -17.24
C ALA A 151 -16.32 -3.03 -17.88
N ALA A 152 -17.66 -3.01 -17.90
CA ALA A 152 -18.45 -3.89 -18.75
C ALA A 152 -18.64 -3.25 -20.13
N PRO A 153 -18.88 -4.04 -21.21
CA PRO A 153 -19.13 -3.49 -22.53
C PRO A 153 -20.30 -2.50 -22.58
N ASP A 154 -21.31 -2.70 -21.72
CA ASP A 154 -22.51 -1.85 -21.64
C ASP A 154 -22.38 -0.65 -20.68
N ASP A 155 -21.28 -0.56 -19.92
CA ASP A 155 -20.99 0.63 -19.12
C ASP A 155 -20.85 1.85 -20.03
N THR A 156 -21.43 2.99 -19.65
CA THR A 156 -21.30 4.21 -20.44
C THR A 156 -19.89 4.79 -20.36
N LEU A 157 -19.45 5.53 -21.38
CA LEU A 157 -18.17 6.22 -21.37
C LEU A 157 -18.05 7.21 -20.20
N ALA A 158 -19.18 7.76 -19.72
CA ALA A 158 -19.20 8.57 -18.50
C ALA A 158 -18.80 7.76 -17.25
N ILE A 159 -19.26 6.52 -17.12
CA ILE A 159 -18.88 5.61 -16.02
C ILE A 159 -17.41 5.24 -16.14
N VAL A 160 -16.93 4.91 -17.34
CA VAL A 160 -15.52 4.61 -17.60
C VAL A 160 -14.63 5.77 -17.17
N HIS A 161 -14.95 7.00 -17.63
CA HIS A 161 -14.20 8.21 -17.25
C HIS A 161 -14.24 8.46 -15.75
N ALA A 162 -15.41 8.29 -15.11
CA ALA A 162 -15.54 8.46 -13.67
C ALA A 162 -14.66 7.45 -12.89
N ARG A 163 -14.58 6.19 -13.34
CA ARG A 163 -13.68 5.18 -12.77
C ARG A 163 -12.21 5.55 -12.96
N MET A 164 -11.80 5.98 -14.16
CA MET A 164 -10.42 6.44 -14.42
C MET A 164 -10.03 7.55 -13.44
N ARG A 165 -10.90 8.55 -13.26
CA ARG A 165 -10.65 9.65 -12.35
C ARG A 165 -10.64 9.25 -10.87
N LEU A 166 -11.56 8.36 -10.47
CA LEU A 166 -11.70 7.93 -9.07
C LEU A 166 -10.49 7.12 -8.59
N TYR A 167 -9.94 6.29 -9.50
CA TYR A 167 -8.84 5.38 -9.18
C TYR A 167 -7.47 5.87 -9.68
N ASP A 168 -7.41 7.06 -10.29
CA ASP A 168 -6.21 7.66 -10.86
C ASP A 168 -5.49 6.73 -11.85
N ILE A 169 -6.28 6.17 -12.79
CA ILE A 169 -5.82 5.24 -13.83
C ILE A 169 -6.19 5.74 -15.22
N SER A 170 -5.30 5.52 -16.17
CA SER A 170 -5.46 6.01 -17.55
C SER A 170 -6.08 5.00 -18.51
N GLN A 171 -6.38 3.78 -18.05
CA GLN A 171 -6.90 2.70 -18.87
C GLN A 171 -7.63 1.66 -18.05
N LEU A 172 -8.62 0.99 -18.68
CA LEU A 172 -9.44 -0.04 -18.06
C LEU A 172 -9.55 -1.25 -19.00
N PRO A 173 -9.43 -2.48 -18.48
CA PRO A 173 -9.88 -3.66 -19.21
C PRO A 173 -11.41 -3.66 -19.28
N VAL A 174 -11.94 -4.02 -20.44
CA VAL A 174 -13.37 -4.26 -20.62
C VAL A 174 -13.62 -5.76 -20.56
N LEU A 175 -14.45 -6.18 -19.61
CA LEU A 175 -14.65 -7.58 -19.28
C LEU A 175 -16.11 -8.03 -19.51
N GLU A 176 -16.28 -9.24 -20.06
CA GLU A 176 -17.51 -10.02 -19.99
C GLU A 176 -17.29 -11.18 -19.01
N GLY A 177 -17.79 -11.06 -17.78
CA GLY A 177 -17.42 -11.95 -16.69
C GLY A 177 -15.91 -11.83 -16.39
N ASP A 178 -15.20 -12.95 -16.45
CA ASP A 178 -13.74 -12.99 -16.24
C ASP A 178 -12.93 -12.88 -17.57
N ARG A 179 -13.60 -12.70 -18.72
CA ARG A 179 -12.96 -12.67 -20.04
C ARG A 179 -12.75 -11.22 -20.48
N VAL A 180 -11.54 -10.90 -20.92
CA VAL A 180 -11.23 -9.61 -21.57
C VAL A 180 -11.82 -9.59 -22.98
N VAL A 181 -12.61 -8.55 -23.28
CA VAL A 181 -13.18 -8.32 -24.61
C VAL A 181 -12.63 -7.04 -25.27
N GLY A 182 -11.92 -6.22 -24.50
CA GLY A 182 -11.26 -5.02 -25.00
C GLY A 182 -10.46 -4.31 -23.91
N LEU A 183 -9.83 -3.23 -24.31
CA LEU A 183 -9.18 -2.25 -23.46
C LEU A 183 -9.69 -0.86 -23.86
N ILE A 184 -9.86 0.03 -22.90
CA ILE A 184 -10.24 1.41 -23.17
C ILE A 184 -9.31 2.35 -22.39
N ASP A 185 -8.74 3.33 -23.06
CA ASP A 185 -7.85 4.32 -22.48
C ASP A 185 -8.40 5.76 -22.64
N GLU A 186 -7.68 6.72 -22.08
CA GLU A 186 -8.05 8.15 -22.17
C GLU A 186 -8.12 8.65 -23.62
N TRP A 187 -7.28 8.10 -24.52
CA TRP A 187 -7.27 8.47 -25.93
C TRP A 187 -8.52 7.96 -26.65
N ASP A 188 -8.95 6.72 -26.38
CA ASP A 188 -10.19 6.16 -26.87
C ASP A 188 -11.40 7.00 -26.46
N LEU A 189 -11.44 7.40 -25.17
CA LEU A 189 -12.49 8.30 -24.65
C LEU A 189 -12.47 9.64 -25.35
N LEU A 190 -11.30 10.28 -25.48
CA LEU A 190 -11.16 11.59 -26.11
C LEU A 190 -11.66 11.53 -27.55
N ASN A 191 -11.25 10.53 -28.31
CA ASN A 191 -11.68 10.35 -29.70
C ASN A 191 -13.19 10.14 -29.83
N ALA A 192 -13.79 9.41 -28.90
CA ALA A 192 -15.23 9.15 -28.93
C ALA A 192 -16.06 10.40 -28.63
N VAL A 193 -15.60 11.28 -27.71
CA VAL A 193 -16.42 12.40 -27.19
C VAL A 193 -16.05 13.76 -27.79
N GLN A 194 -14.91 13.90 -28.47
CA GLN A 194 -14.46 15.20 -29.01
C GLN A 194 -15.43 15.85 -30.03
N ALA A 195 -16.21 15.02 -30.76
CA ALA A 195 -17.17 15.51 -31.75
C ALA A 195 -18.50 15.91 -31.12
N ASP A 196 -18.96 15.22 -30.07
CA ASP A 196 -20.20 15.48 -29.36
C ASP A 196 -20.11 14.96 -27.92
N ALA A 197 -20.31 15.83 -26.93
CA ALA A 197 -20.34 15.46 -25.51
C ALA A 197 -21.48 14.48 -25.17
N ALA A 198 -22.55 14.42 -25.97
CA ALA A 198 -23.60 13.42 -25.79
C ALA A 198 -23.07 11.97 -25.93
N HIS A 199 -21.93 11.77 -26.59
CA HIS A 199 -21.26 10.48 -26.71
C HIS A 199 -20.79 9.89 -25.37
N PHE A 200 -20.72 10.65 -24.31
CA PHE A 200 -20.51 10.08 -22.97
C PHE A 200 -21.58 9.06 -22.55
N SER A 201 -22.76 9.08 -23.20
CA SER A 201 -23.81 8.08 -23.01
C SER A 201 -23.61 6.78 -23.80
N LEU A 202 -22.66 6.74 -24.75
CA LEU A 202 -22.38 5.54 -25.54
C LEU A 202 -21.75 4.43 -24.67
N PRO A 203 -21.98 3.15 -25.02
CA PRO A 203 -21.39 2.03 -24.30
C PRO A 203 -19.89 1.92 -24.57
N ALA A 204 -19.12 1.47 -23.55
CA ALA A 204 -17.68 1.24 -23.62
C ALA A 204 -17.28 0.33 -24.81
N GLY A 205 -18.10 -0.68 -25.11
CA GLY A 205 -17.90 -1.60 -26.22
C GLY A 205 -17.87 -0.95 -27.60
N SER A 206 -18.37 0.30 -27.73
CA SER A 206 -18.34 1.07 -29.00
C SER A 206 -17.03 1.83 -29.22
N ALA A 207 -16.31 2.15 -28.15
CA ALA A 207 -15.07 2.93 -28.18
C ALA A 207 -13.82 2.11 -27.86
N MET A 208 -13.95 0.97 -27.19
CA MET A 208 -12.82 0.15 -26.75
C MET A 208 -12.00 -0.39 -27.92
N THR A 209 -10.69 -0.50 -27.71
CA THR A 209 -9.79 -1.25 -28.58
C THR A 209 -10.01 -2.74 -28.34
N LYS A 210 -10.36 -3.50 -29.41
CA LYS A 210 -10.66 -4.95 -29.36
C LYS A 210 -9.43 -5.83 -29.52
N GLN A 211 -8.39 -5.33 -30.18
CA GLN A 211 -7.13 -6.05 -30.34
C GLN A 211 -6.23 -5.80 -29.13
N VAL A 212 -6.37 -6.67 -28.13
CA VAL A 212 -5.63 -6.55 -26.87
C VAL A 212 -4.44 -7.49 -26.90
N HIS A 213 -3.26 -6.98 -26.56
CA HIS A 213 -2.08 -7.81 -26.35
C HIS A 213 -2.19 -8.55 -25.01
N THR A 214 -2.31 -9.88 -25.09
CA THR A 214 -2.44 -10.74 -23.92
C THR A 214 -1.21 -11.60 -23.74
N LEU A 215 -0.82 -11.85 -22.49
CA LEU A 215 0.23 -12.78 -22.09
C LEU A 215 -0.36 -13.82 -21.12
N GLN A 216 0.08 -15.06 -21.24
CA GLN A 216 -0.20 -16.05 -20.20
C GLN A 216 0.66 -15.75 -18.97
N LYS A 217 0.19 -16.10 -17.79
CA LYS A 217 0.90 -15.86 -16.53
C LYS A 217 2.31 -16.46 -16.49
N GLU A 218 2.52 -17.56 -17.22
CA GLU A 218 3.81 -18.25 -17.39
C GLU A 218 4.75 -17.59 -18.40
N ALA A 219 4.30 -16.57 -19.13
CA ALA A 219 5.12 -15.89 -20.13
C ALA A 219 6.39 -15.29 -19.51
N GLY A 220 7.47 -15.30 -20.30
CA GLY A 220 8.76 -14.81 -19.86
C GLY A 220 8.86 -13.28 -19.86
N TYR A 221 9.91 -12.77 -19.19
CA TYR A 221 10.18 -11.33 -19.17
C TYR A 221 10.42 -10.74 -20.56
N ASP A 222 11.00 -11.51 -21.48
CA ASP A 222 11.27 -11.07 -22.86
C ASP A 222 9.97 -10.77 -23.62
N GLU A 223 8.92 -11.59 -23.42
CA GLU A 223 7.61 -11.38 -24.03
C GLU A 223 6.90 -10.16 -23.43
N LEU A 224 7.04 -9.97 -22.11
CA LEU A 224 6.56 -8.77 -21.43
C LEU A 224 7.24 -7.52 -21.96
N GLN A 225 8.57 -7.55 -22.12
CA GLN A 225 9.34 -6.45 -22.66
C GLN A 225 8.97 -6.16 -24.13
N ALA A 226 8.76 -7.18 -24.95
CA ALA A 226 8.29 -7.03 -26.31
C ALA A 226 6.94 -6.30 -26.38
N THR A 227 6.01 -6.65 -25.49
CA THR A 227 4.70 -5.95 -25.36
C THR A 227 4.90 -4.46 -25.07
N PHE A 228 5.78 -4.11 -24.15
CA PHE A 228 6.06 -2.70 -23.81
C PHE A 228 6.77 -1.94 -24.95
N ASN A 229 7.61 -2.59 -25.74
CA ASN A 229 8.29 -1.98 -26.89
C ASN A 229 7.31 -1.58 -28.00
N HIS A 230 6.15 -2.25 -28.10
CA HIS A 230 5.07 -1.87 -29.00
C HIS A 230 4.14 -0.79 -28.40
N GLY A 231 4.43 -0.26 -27.22
CA GLY A 231 3.63 0.78 -26.59
C GLY A 231 2.40 0.26 -25.83
N HIS A 232 2.22 -1.06 -25.74
CA HIS A 232 1.05 -1.66 -25.08
C HIS A 232 1.29 -1.92 -23.60
N VAL A 233 0.20 -2.04 -22.85
CA VAL A 233 0.20 -2.67 -21.52
C VAL A 233 0.03 -4.17 -21.69
N ALA A 234 0.55 -4.94 -20.78
CA ALA A 234 0.38 -6.39 -20.79
C ALA A 234 -0.89 -6.77 -20.02
N VAL A 235 -1.82 -7.42 -20.73
CA VAL A 235 -3.01 -8.03 -20.15
C VAL A 235 -2.65 -9.48 -19.82
N VAL A 236 -2.65 -9.82 -18.52
CA VAL A 236 -2.22 -11.15 -18.05
C VAL A 236 -3.43 -12.05 -17.84
N LEU A 237 -3.33 -13.27 -18.39
CA LEU A 237 -4.37 -14.29 -18.35
C LEU A 237 -3.88 -15.58 -17.67
N ASP A 238 -4.84 -16.35 -17.14
CA ASP A 238 -4.71 -17.76 -16.81
C ASP A 238 -5.69 -18.54 -17.70
N GLY A 239 -5.20 -19.10 -18.79
CA GLY A 239 -6.06 -19.58 -19.87
C GLY A 239 -6.85 -18.43 -20.51
N GLU A 240 -8.17 -18.41 -20.36
CA GLU A 240 -9.05 -17.33 -20.82
C GLU A 240 -9.40 -16.32 -19.71
N ARG A 241 -9.05 -16.63 -18.45
CA ARG A 241 -9.40 -15.83 -17.29
C ARG A 241 -8.45 -14.65 -17.13
N PHE A 242 -9.01 -13.46 -16.99
CA PHE A 242 -8.25 -12.25 -16.70
C PHE A 242 -7.69 -12.27 -15.27
N LEU A 243 -6.38 -11.99 -15.12
CA LEU A 243 -5.72 -11.87 -13.83
C LEU A 243 -5.40 -10.41 -13.46
N GLY A 244 -5.06 -9.58 -14.44
CA GLY A 244 -4.73 -8.18 -14.21
C GLY A 244 -3.92 -7.57 -15.36
N LEU A 245 -3.56 -6.31 -15.17
CA LEU A 245 -2.69 -5.57 -16.07
C LEU A 245 -1.30 -5.44 -15.46
N ILE A 246 -0.27 -5.45 -16.31
CA ILE A 246 1.08 -5.04 -15.93
C ILE A 246 1.46 -3.83 -16.78
N THR A 247 1.86 -2.75 -16.11
CA THR A 247 2.40 -1.55 -16.71
C THR A 247 3.92 -1.48 -16.53
N ARG A 248 4.58 -0.55 -17.22
CA ARG A 248 6.01 -0.29 -17.02
C ARG A 248 6.32 0.14 -15.58
N THR A 249 5.40 0.88 -14.96
CA THR A 249 5.53 1.34 -13.57
C THR A 249 5.51 0.16 -12.60
N ASP A 250 4.68 -0.85 -12.83
CA ASP A 250 4.61 -2.05 -11.97
C ASP A 250 5.95 -2.81 -11.97
N VAL A 251 6.56 -2.95 -13.14
CA VAL A 251 7.88 -3.58 -13.27
C VAL A 251 8.97 -2.77 -12.56
N LEU A 252 8.97 -1.44 -12.72
CA LEU A 252 9.91 -0.57 -12.02
C LEU A 252 9.75 -0.65 -10.51
N ASN A 253 8.52 -0.69 -10.01
CA ASN A 253 8.22 -0.85 -8.59
C ASN A 253 8.71 -2.21 -8.07
N ALA A 254 8.48 -3.30 -8.81
CA ALA A 254 8.95 -4.63 -8.45
C ALA A 254 10.49 -4.70 -8.38
N TRP A 255 11.19 -4.05 -9.30
CA TRP A 255 12.66 -3.99 -9.26
C TRP A 255 13.18 -3.15 -8.10
N ARG A 256 12.56 -2.00 -7.81
CA ARG A 256 12.92 -1.16 -6.66
C ARG A 256 12.80 -1.94 -5.34
N GLN A 257 11.78 -2.80 -5.21
CA GLN A 257 11.59 -3.63 -4.02
C GLN A 257 12.72 -4.66 -3.84
N LYS A 258 13.31 -5.18 -4.93
CA LYS A 258 14.44 -6.13 -4.86
C LYS A 258 15.78 -5.48 -4.45
N LEU A 259 15.87 -4.15 -4.48
CA LEU A 259 17.08 -3.41 -4.09
C LEU A 259 17.08 -3.00 -2.61
N ARG A 260 15.99 -3.23 -1.90
CA ARG A 260 15.84 -3.00 -0.46
C ARG A 260 16.00 -4.31 0.33
#